data_e7b2107c3b96f22c2b0cff12bcd2fd79
#
_entry.id   e7b2107c3b96f22c2b0cff12bcd2fd79
#
_cell.length_a   1.000
_cell.length_b   1.000
_cell.length_c   1.000
_cell.angle_alpha   90.00
_cell.angle_beta   90.00
_cell.angle_gamma   90.00
#
_symmetry.space_group_name_H-M   'P 1'
#
loop_
_entity.id
_entity.type
_entity.pdbx_description
1 polymer ?
#
loop_
_entity_poly.entity_id
_entity_poly.type
_entity_poly.pdbx_seq_one_letter_code
_entity_poly.pdbx_strand_id
1 'polypeptide(L)'
;MARSQLEERDWSELPADLVRNCAGRLQCDQDRMTMQLQCRAWRQAMRLLPRSRQLPWMLVPNRLSGLLPASVIRTAHFFCFLSARAHRMPIPPFVFGARFIGGVEGGWVLMAFGHNSGYSLVHFRSGSMFPIPGSLALPPATTAERVVLRAAALSCSPSESSSCVVGCIVSLFERDFVSRTLICFSRLGATVHSSALEMQFEDVIYFAGSFYCLTKLQDMVLCKPEFDKSSPADSLRIRKSYLDFESQSHGVGLFVKGRYLVESRDELLMVVRYRDINSSDTSSFALFRAVPQIPNGTGCTWERLPSLGGRMVFVARGCSRCFEAIEYPGRHEGVYYLDDETFSQPAMVAFAEDGRKYQCHDNGCWPGHGEQVKKWYDWHVPSSYTPPMWFLN
;
A
#
# COMPACT_ATOMS: atom_id res chain seq x y z
N MET A 1 7.97 -48.31 -41.09
CA MET A 1 8.25 -47.16 -40.24
C MET A 1 7.12 -47.04 -39.24
N ALA A 2 7.31 -47.56 -38.04
CA ALA A 2 6.31 -47.52 -36.95
C ALA A 2 6.43 -46.15 -36.29
N ARG A 3 5.43 -45.28 -36.43
CA ARG A 3 5.24 -44.11 -35.55
C ARG A 3 4.89 -44.66 -34.16
N SER A 4 5.80 -44.53 -33.19
CA SER A 4 5.50 -44.77 -31.80
C SER A 4 4.38 -43.79 -31.42
N GLN A 5 3.19 -44.28 -31.13
CA GLN A 5 2.16 -43.56 -30.40
C GLN A 5 2.72 -43.32 -29.01
N LEU A 6 3.18 -42.11 -28.76
CA LEU A 6 3.36 -41.61 -27.41
C LEU A 6 1.95 -41.56 -26.82
N GLU A 7 1.62 -42.52 -25.94
CA GLU A 7 0.40 -42.47 -25.14
C GLU A 7 0.40 -41.10 -24.42
N GLU A 8 -0.51 -40.22 -24.77
CA GLU A 8 -0.76 -39.00 -24.03
C GLU A 8 -1.17 -39.40 -22.64
N ARG A 9 -0.25 -39.20 -21.67
CA ARG A 9 -0.53 -39.46 -20.27
C ARG A 9 -1.63 -38.51 -19.79
N ASP A 10 -2.74 -39.09 -19.32
CA ASP A 10 -3.83 -38.32 -18.75
C ASP A 10 -3.41 -37.79 -17.36
N TRP A 11 -3.09 -36.53 -17.30
CA TRP A 11 -2.72 -35.88 -16.07
C TRP A 11 -3.83 -35.83 -15.02
N SER A 12 -5.10 -36.10 -15.39
CA SER A 12 -6.22 -36.17 -14.46
C SER A 12 -6.15 -37.41 -13.56
N GLU A 13 -5.42 -38.42 -13.95
CA GLU A 13 -5.19 -39.68 -13.21
C GLU A 13 -4.00 -39.59 -12.23
N LEU A 14 -3.35 -38.43 -12.13
CA LEU A 14 -2.24 -38.26 -11.20
C LEU A 14 -2.70 -38.54 -9.76
N PRO A 15 -1.97 -39.39 -8.97
CA PRO A 15 -2.30 -39.67 -7.59
C PRO A 15 -2.45 -38.39 -6.74
N ALA A 16 -3.43 -38.39 -5.85
CA ALA A 16 -3.78 -37.21 -5.05
C ALA A 16 -2.63 -36.70 -4.14
N ASP A 17 -1.76 -37.58 -3.67
CA ASP A 17 -0.56 -37.24 -2.90
C ASP A 17 0.49 -36.50 -3.75
N LEU A 18 0.68 -36.90 -5.01
CA LEU A 18 1.55 -36.18 -5.95
C LEU A 18 0.98 -34.81 -6.30
N VAL A 19 -0.34 -34.71 -6.53
CA VAL A 19 -1.01 -33.43 -6.74
C VAL A 19 -0.78 -32.50 -5.54
N ARG A 20 -0.97 -33.01 -4.30
CA ARG A 20 -0.73 -32.23 -3.06
C ARG A 20 0.73 -31.80 -2.93
N ASN A 21 1.66 -32.70 -3.26
CA ASN A 21 3.09 -32.38 -3.18
C ASN A 21 3.49 -31.27 -4.17
N CYS A 22 3.01 -31.37 -5.42
CA CYS A 22 3.22 -30.31 -6.42
C CYS A 22 2.61 -28.98 -5.97
N ALA A 23 1.35 -28.99 -5.54
CA ALA A 23 0.65 -27.80 -5.09
C ALA A 23 1.27 -27.19 -3.82
N GLY A 24 1.79 -28.03 -2.91
CA GLY A 24 2.51 -27.58 -1.71
C GLY A 24 3.79 -26.77 -2.01
N ARG A 25 4.42 -27.02 -3.16
CA ARG A 25 5.60 -26.29 -3.63
C ARG A 25 5.26 -24.97 -4.32
N LEU A 26 4.02 -24.76 -4.75
CA LEU A 26 3.57 -23.51 -5.31
C LEU A 26 3.35 -22.51 -4.18
N GLN A 27 4.12 -21.44 -4.16
CA GLN A 27 4.00 -20.39 -3.15
C GLN A 27 2.87 -19.40 -3.48
N CYS A 28 2.52 -19.25 -4.75
CA CYS A 28 1.49 -18.32 -5.21
C CYS A 28 0.10 -18.98 -5.18
N ASP A 29 -0.85 -18.36 -4.48
CA ASP A 29 -2.24 -18.86 -4.42
C ASP A 29 -2.93 -18.86 -5.78
N GLN A 30 -2.60 -17.91 -6.67
CA GLN A 30 -3.17 -17.89 -8.01
C GLN A 30 -2.73 -19.11 -8.83
N ASP A 31 -1.48 -19.52 -8.71
CA ASP A 31 -1.00 -20.75 -9.36
C ASP A 31 -1.67 -21.99 -8.77
N ARG A 32 -1.87 -22.03 -7.44
CA ARG A 32 -2.64 -23.09 -6.77
C ARG A 32 -4.10 -23.11 -7.26
N MET A 33 -4.75 -21.95 -7.36
CA MET A 33 -6.10 -21.85 -7.90
C MET A 33 -6.16 -22.36 -9.34
N THR A 34 -5.17 -22.01 -10.16
CA THR A 34 -5.09 -22.50 -11.55
C THR A 34 -4.99 -24.01 -11.60
N MET A 35 -4.20 -24.63 -10.70
CA MET A 35 -4.18 -26.10 -10.56
C MET A 35 -5.56 -26.67 -10.19
N GLN A 36 -6.25 -26.06 -9.22
CA GLN A 36 -7.58 -26.52 -8.79
C GLN A 36 -8.64 -26.47 -9.92
N LEU A 37 -8.46 -25.58 -10.89
CA LEU A 37 -9.37 -25.41 -12.00
C LEU A 37 -9.15 -26.41 -13.14
N GLN A 38 -8.04 -27.18 -13.15
CA GLN A 38 -7.73 -28.12 -14.23
C GLN A 38 -8.71 -29.28 -14.29
N CYS A 39 -8.98 -29.94 -13.15
CA CYS A 39 -9.96 -31.01 -13.10
C CYS A 39 -10.55 -31.20 -11.69
N ARG A 40 -11.62 -32.01 -11.61
CA ARG A 40 -12.32 -32.27 -10.34
C ARG A 40 -11.44 -33.03 -9.35
N ALA A 41 -10.64 -34.00 -9.82
CA ALA A 41 -9.73 -34.79 -8.99
C ALA A 41 -8.67 -33.90 -8.30
N TRP A 42 -8.04 -33.01 -9.06
CA TRP A 42 -7.04 -32.08 -8.53
C TRP A 42 -7.65 -31.11 -7.51
N ARG A 43 -8.84 -30.57 -7.81
CA ARG A 43 -9.57 -29.71 -6.86
C ARG A 43 -9.83 -30.43 -5.52
N GLN A 44 -10.25 -31.68 -5.57
CA GLN A 44 -10.52 -32.47 -4.39
C GLN A 44 -9.23 -32.78 -3.61
N ALA A 45 -8.14 -33.15 -4.29
CA ALA A 45 -6.85 -33.43 -3.69
C ALA A 45 -6.29 -32.20 -2.93
N MET A 46 -6.53 -31.00 -3.44
CA MET A 46 -5.99 -29.77 -2.87
C MET A 46 -6.85 -29.11 -1.78
N ARG A 47 -8.06 -29.62 -1.51
CA ARG A 47 -9.01 -29.04 -0.54
C ARG A 47 -8.45 -28.87 0.86
N LEU A 48 -7.56 -29.76 1.28
CA LEU A 48 -6.99 -29.80 2.62
C LEU A 48 -5.64 -29.05 2.72
N LEU A 49 -5.14 -28.50 1.61
CA LEU A 49 -3.91 -27.74 1.67
C LEU A 49 -4.16 -26.37 2.36
N PRO A 50 -3.31 -25.99 3.31
CA PRO A 50 -3.39 -24.68 3.91
C PRO A 50 -3.16 -23.61 2.85
N ARG A 51 -3.80 -22.44 3.02
CA ARG A 51 -3.51 -21.28 2.17
C ARG A 51 -2.04 -20.91 2.34
N SER A 52 -1.39 -20.53 1.25
CA SER A 52 -0.04 -20.01 1.33
C SER A 52 -0.07 -18.57 1.85
N ARG A 53 0.95 -18.20 2.61
CA ARG A 53 1.14 -16.80 3.00
C ARG A 53 1.51 -16.00 1.75
N GLN A 54 0.77 -14.94 1.50
CA GLN A 54 0.99 -14.12 0.32
C GLN A 54 1.87 -12.92 0.63
N LEU A 55 2.75 -12.57 -0.30
CA LEU A 55 3.41 -11.28 -0.35
C LEU A 55 2.54 -10.28 -1.14
N PRO A 56 2.72 -8.97 -0.92
CA PRO A 56 2.06 -7.97 -1.73
C PRO A 56 2.35 -8.17 -3.21
N TRP A 57 1.32 -8.03 -4.03
CA TRP A 57 1.48 -7.98 -5.48
C TRP A 57 1.71 -6.54 -5.92
N MET A 58 2.53 -6.36 -6.91
CA MET A 58 2.73 -5.04 -7.49
C MET A 58 1.74 -4.84 -8.63
N LEU A 59 0.83 -3.86 -8.48
CA LEU A 59 0.02 -3.41 -9.60
C LEU A 59 0.93 -2.78 -10.65
N VAL A 60 0.85 -3.35 -11.84
CA VAL A 60 1.56 -2.86 -13.02
C VAL A 60 0.61 -1.95 -13.80
N PRO A 61 0.84 -0.63 -13.83
CA PRO A 61 0.03 0.26 -14.63
C PRO A 61 0.18 -0.13 -16.10
N ASN A 62 -0.91 -0.61 -16.71
CA ASN A 62 -0.89 -0.97 -18.13
C ASN A 62 -1.16 0.27 -18.99
N ARG A 63 -0.61 0.31 -20.18
CA ARG A 63 -1.04 1.24 -21.22
C ARG A 63 -2.47 0.87 -21.64
N LEU A 64 -3.45 1.32 -20.88
CA LEU A 64 -4.83 1.21 -21.29
C LEU A 64 -5.04 2.28 -22.36
N SER A 65 -4.87 1.89 -23.61
CA SER A 65 -5.30 2.71 -24.74
C SER A 65 -6.79 2.95 -24.57
N GLY A 66 -7.18 4.22 -24.45
CA GLY A 66 -8.56 4.69 -24.24
C GLY A 66 -9.55 4.38 -25.35
N LEU A 67 -9.27 3.40 -26.22
CA LEU A 67 -10.02 3.08 -27.43
C LEU A 67 -10.66 1.68 -27.39
N LEU A 68 -10.68 0.98 -26.27
CA LEU A 68 -11.35 -0.33 -26.20
C LEU A 68 -12.85 -0.15 -25.95
N PRO A 69 -13.71 -0.88 -26.71
CA PRO A 69 -15.15 -0.86 -26.48
C PRO A 69 -15.51 -1.26 -25.04
N ALA A 70 -16.60 -0.71 -24.51
CA ALA A 70 -17.08 -0.98 -23.15
C ALA A 70 -17.38 -2.45 -22.84
N SER A 71 -17.48 -3.31 -23.86
CA SER A 71 -17.73 -4.75 -23.75
C SER A 71 -16.51 -5.61 -23.45
N VAL A 72 -15.30 -5.03 -23.46
CA VAL A 72 -14.08 -5.79 -23.17
C VAL A 72 -13.90 -5.91 -21.67
N ILE A 73 -13.76 -7.14 -21.16
CA ILE A 73 -13.42 -7.41 -19.77
C ILE A 73 -12.10 -6.71 -19.45
N ARG A 74 -12.17 -5.72 -18.56
CA ARG A 74 -11.01 -4.93 -18.17
C ARG A 74 -10.24 -5.69 -17.12
N THR A 75 -8.95 -5.86 -17.36
CA THR A 75 -8.05 -6.57 -16.43
C THR A 75 -6.94 -5.65 -15.99
N ALA A 76 -6.59 -5.72 -14.71
CA ALA A 76 -5.34 -5.17 -14.19
C ALA A 76 -4.27 -6.27 -14.17
N HIS A 77 -3.03 -5.86 -14.35
CA HIS A 77 -1.88 -6.74 -14.30
C HIS A 77 -1.19 -6.56 -12.95
N PHE A 78 -0.97 -7.66 -12.26
CA PHE A 78 -0.30 -7.69 -10.97
C PHE A 78 0.91 -8.59 -11.05
N PHE A 79 2.07 -8.05 -10.75
CA PHE A 79 3.28 -8.85 -10.63
C PHE A 79 3.33 -9.51 -9.24
N CYS A 80 3.41 -10.83 -9.23
CA CYS A 80 3.54 -11.64 -8.03
C CYS A 80 5.00 -12.02 -7.80
N PHE A 81 5.56 -11.61 -6.67
CA PHE A 81 6.96 -11.93 -6.32
C PHE A 81 7.14 -13.42 -6.07
N LEU A 82 6.13 -14.13 -5.57
CA LEU A 82 6.23 -15.55 -5.25
C LEU A 82 6.35 -16.44 -6.49
N SER A 83 5.63 -16.10 -7.57
CA SER A 83 5.69 -16.84 -8.84
C SER A 83 6.65 -16.22 -9.87
N ALA A 84 7.14 -14.99 -9.61
CA ALA A 84 7.90 -14.17 -10.56
C ALA A 84 7.15 -13.96 -11.90
N ARG A 85 5.80 -13.87 -11.83
CA ARG A 85 4.93 -13.74 -13.00
C ARG A 85 3.90 -12.63 -12.81
N ALA A 86 3.44 -12.08 -13.93
CA ALA A 86 2.30 -11.19 -13.95
C ALA A 86 0.99 -11.99 -14.08
N HIS A 87 0.08 -11.79 -13.14
CA HIS A 87 -1.28 -12.31 -13.19
C HIS A 87 -2.23 -11.25 -13.71
N ARG A 88 -3.23 -11.68 -14.47
CA ARG A 88 -4.33 -10.81 -14.92
C ARG A 88 -5.52 -11.01 -13.99
N MET A 89 -6.03 -9.93 -13.45
CA MET A 89 -7.25 -9.96 -12.63
C MET A 89 -8.31 -9.07 -13.26
N PRO A 90 -9.56 -9.56 -13.37
CA PRO A 90 -10.67 -8.70 -13.75
C PRO A 90 -10.84 -7.61 -12.70
N ILE A 91 -11.08 -6.40 -13.14
CA ILE A 91 -11.37 -5.25 -12.27
C ILE A 91 -12.80 -4.76 -12.53
N PRO A 92 -13.48 -4.24 -11.51
CA PRO A 92 -14.80 -3.65 -11.70
C PRO A 92 -14.75 -2.57 -12.78
N PRO A 93 -15.72 -2.53 -13.73
CA PRO A 93 -15.67 -1.58 -14.84
C PRO A 93 -15.58 -0.11 -14.42
N PHE A 94 -16.18 0.24 -13.29
CA PHE A 94 -16.22 1.61 -12.79
C PHE A 94 -14.88 2.11 -12.21
N VAL A 95 -13.92 1.22 -11.91
CA VAL A 95 -12.58 1.63 -11.45
C VAL A 95 -11.64 1.97 -12.59
N PHE A 96 -12.10 1.84 -13.82
CA PHE A 96 -11.28 2.18 -14.99
C PHE A 96 -11.00 3.68 -15.04
N GLY A 97 -9.72 4.05 -15.15
CA GLY A 97 -9.28 5.45 -15.12
C GLY A 97 -9.18 6.05 -13.72
N ALA A 98 -9.55 5.30 -12.66
CA ALA A 98 -9.30 5.75 -11.29
C ALA A 98 -7.80 5.73 -10.99
N ARG A 99 -7.34 6.69 -10.20
CA ARG A 99 -5.98 6.71 -9.65
C ARG A 99 -5.94 5.85 -8.40
N PHE A 100 -5.06 4.86 -8.34
CA PHE A 100 -4.86 4.00 -7.17
C PHE A 100 -3.87 4.66 -6.22
N ILE A 101 -4.24 4.77 -4.95
CA ILE A 101 -3.47 5.47 -3.92
C ILE A 101 -2.73 4.47 -3.04
N GLY A 102 -3.39 3.39 -2.64
CA GLY A 102 -2.78 2.38 -1.79
C GLY A 102 -3.64 1.14 -1.65
N GLY A 103 -3.01 0.01 -1.34
CA GLY A 103 -3.67 -1.27 -1.06
C GLY A 103 -3.91 -1.45 0.43
N VAL A 104 -5.09 -1.95 0.77
CA VAL A 104 -5.47 -2.37 2.11
C VAL A 104 -5.67 -3.87 2.12
N GLU A 105 -5.38 -4.51 3.24
CA GLU A 105 -5.48 -5.94 3.41
C GLU A 105 -6.87 -6.50 3.03
N GLY A 106 -6.89 -7.72 2.49
CA GLY A 106 -8.11 -8.36 2.03
C GLY A 106 -8.63 -7.90 0.68
N GLY A 107 -7.76 -7.38 -0.20
CA GLY A 107 -8.12 -7.03 -1.57
C GLY A 107 -8.81 -5.68 -1.75
N TRP A 108 -8.73 -4.82 -0.74
CA TRP A 108 -9.25 -3.46 -0.80
C TRP A 108 -8.21 -2.50 -1.36
N VAL A 109 -8.66 -1.53 -2.14
CA VAL A 109 -7.82 -0.51 -2.76
C VAL A 109 -8.44 0.87 -2.55
N LEU A 110 -7.64 1.79 -2.06
CA LEU A 110 -7.96 3.20 -1.97
C LEU A 110 -7.78 3.86 -3.33
N MET A 111 -8.80 4.53 -3.82
CA MET A 111 -8.85 5.12 -5.16
C MET A 111 -9.34 6.56 -5.15
N ALA A 112 -8.86 7.34 -6.12
CA ALA A 112 -9.42 8.63 -6.50
C ALA A 112 -10.10 8.53 -7.85
N PHE A 113 -11.33 9.03 -7.95
CA PHE A 113 -12.15 9.06 -9.16
C PHE A 113 -12.19 10.49 -9.71
N GLY A 114 -11.58 10.71 -10.89
CA GLY A 114 -11.53 12.03 -11.51
C GLY A 114 -10.98 13.14 -10.60
N HIS A 115 -11.17 14.39 -11.01
CA HIS A 115 -10.71 15.54 -10.22
C HIS A 115 -11.66 15.92 -9.07
N ASN A 116 -12.97 15.65 -9.22
CA ASN A 116 -14.01 16.09 -8.30
C ASN A 116 -14.96 14.96 -7.87
N SER A 117 -14.71 13.72 -8.30
CA SER A 117 -15.64 12.60 -8.05
C SER A 117 -15.38 11.88 -6.72
N GLY A 118 -14.38 12.34 -5.96
CA GLY A 118 -14.13 11.89 -4.61
C GLY A 118 -13.19 10.70 -4.49
N TYR A 119 -13.10 10.19 -3.28
CA TYR A 119 -12.25 9.07 -2.90
C TYR A 119 -13.11 7.92 -2.41
N SER A 120 -12.70 6.69 -2.69
CA SER A 120 -13.39 5.51 -2.21
C SER A 120 -12.42 4.36 -1.95
N LEU A 121 -12.79 3.55 -1.00
CA LEU A 121 -12.17 2.24 -0.77
C LEU A 121 -12.99 1.20 -1.55
N VAL A 122 -12.36 0.48 -2.46
CA VAL A 122 -13.01 -0.48 -3.36
C VAL A 122 -12.41 -1.86 -3.18
N HIS A 123 -13.25 -2.86 -2.99
CA HIS A 123 -12.82 -4.25 -2.98
C HIS A 123 -12.81 -4.82 -4.40
N PHE A 124 -11.64 -5.24 -4.89
CA PHE A 124 -11.46 -5.59 -6.28
C PHE A 124 -12.29 -6.80 -6.75
N ARG A 125 -12.48 -7.79 -5.90
CA ARG A 125 -13.21 -9.00 -6.30
C ARG A 125 -14.73 -8.83 -6.27
N SER A 126 -15.27 -8.18 -5.23
CA SER A 126 -16.73 -8.03 -5.08
C SER A 126 -17.28 -6.77 -5.73
N GLY A 127 -16.43 -5.76 -5.98
CA GLY A 127 -16.87 -4.44 -6.40
C GLY A 127 -17.52 -3.63 -5.27
N SER A 128 -17.52 -4.13 -4.03
CA SER A 128 -18.01 -3.37 -2.87
C SER A 128 -17.23 -2.08 -2.71
N MET A 129 -17.91 -0.99 -2.35
CA MET A 129 -17.32 0.33 -2.28
C MET A 129 -17.79 1.07 -1.03
N PHE A 130 -16.84 1.73 -0.35
CA PHE A 130 -17.11 2.67 0.73
C PHE A 130 -16.55 4.04 0.35
N PRO A 131 -17.39 5.09 0.31
CA PRO A 131 -16.91 6.44 0.07
C PRO A 131 -16.05 6.92 1.25
N ILE A 132 -15.03 7.71 0.93
CA ILE A 132 -14.21 8.44 1.89
C ILE A 132 -14.53 9.92 1.71
N PRO A 133 -14.83 10.67 2.78
CA PRO A 133 -15.18 12.07 2.66
C PRO A 133 -14.12 12.86 1.90
N GLY A 134 -14.51 13.47 0.79
CA GLY A 134 -13.65 14.37 0.01
C GLY A 134 -13.75 15.83 0.45
N SER A 135 -14.88 16.20 1.09
CA SER A 135 -15.06 17.53 1.64
C SER A 135 -14.49 17.58 3.05
N LEU A 136 -13.54 18.44 3.27
CA LEU A 136 -13.13 18.81 4.61
C LEU A 136 -14.15 19.84 5.12
N ALA A 137 -14.84 19.54 6.20
CA ALA A 137 -15.58 20.56 6.98
C ALA A 137 -14.54 21.44 7.71
N LEU A 138 -13.68 22.11 6.94
CA LEU A 138 -12.76 23.12 7.45
C LEU A 138 -13.49 24.46 7.51
N PRO A 139 -13.19 25.31 8.52
CA PRO A 139 -13.67 26.69 8.49
C PRO A 139 -13.20 27.34 7.18
N PRO A 140 -13.96 28.28 6.62
CA PRO A 140 -14.13 28.51 5.21
C PRO A 140 -12.83 28.37 4.43
N ALA A 141 -12.67 27.21 3.81
CA ALA A 141 -11.68 27.05 2.75
C ALA A 141 -12.01 28.09 1.67
N THR A 142 -11.05 28.89 1.32
CA THR A 142 -11.20 29.73 0.13
C THR A 142 -11.56 28.83 -1.04
N THR A 143 -12.51 29.21 -1.86
CA THR A 143 -13.10 28.44 -2.98
C THR A 143 -12.09 27.91 -4.01
N ALA A 144 -10.80 28.11 -3.80
CA ALA A 144 -9.69 27.78 -4.68
C ALA A 144 -8.83 26.58 -4.21
N GLU A 145 -9.03 26.04 -3.00
CA GLU A 145 -8.19 24.94 -2.49
C GLU A 145 -8.63 23.59 -3.06
N ARG A 146 -7.66 22.84 -3.59
CA ARG A 146 -7.84 21.46 -4.05
C ARG A 146 -7.39 20.49 -2.97
N VAL A 147 -8.22 19.51 -2.67
CA VAL A 147 -7.95 18.47 -1.67
C VAL A 147 -7.35 17.25 -2.35
N VAL A 148 -6.20 16.81 -1.88
CA VAL A 148 -5.52 15.61 -2.38
C VAL A 148 -5.26 14.64 -1.26
N LEU A 149 -5.86 13.47 -1.36
CA LEU A 149 -5.59 12.34 -0.47
C LEU A 149 -4.23 11.73 -0.80
N ARG A 150 -3.34 11.65 0.19
CA ARG A 150 -1.97 11.16 0.03
C ARG A 150 -1.74 9.78 0.64
N ALA A 151 -2.37 9.49 1.77
CA ALA A 151 -2.25 8.23 2.49
C ALA A 151 -3.52 7.98 3.30
N ALA A 152 -3.82 6.72 3.58
CA ALA A 152 -4.85 6.38 4.54
C ALA A 152 -4.51 5.06 5.24
N ALA A 153 -4.89 4.98 6.52
CA ALA A 153 -4.86 3.77 7.31
C ALA A 153 -6.25 3.47 7.86
N LEU A 154 -6.54 2.20 8.09
CA LEU A 154 -7.81 1.72 8.63
C LEU A 154 -7.61 1.09 10.00
N SER A 155 -8.59 1.27 10.90
CA SER A 155 -8.54 0.67 12.24
C SER A 155 -8.85 -0.83 12.26
N CYS A 156 -9.48 -1.34 11.21
CA CYS A 156 -9.79 -2.75 11.01
C CYS A 156 -10.13 -3.03 9.55
N SER A 157 -10.32 -4.30 9.19
CA SER A 157 -10.81 -4.66 7.86
C SER A 157 -12.21 -4.09 7.62
N PRO A 158 -12.47 -3.48 6.45
CA PRO A 158 -13.79 -2.94 6.10
C PRO A 158 -14.90 -3.99 6.12
N SER A 159 -14.54 -5.26 5.94
CA SER A 159 -15.48 -6.39 5.93
C SER A 159 -15.94 -6.82 7.33
N GLU A 160 -15.23 -6.41 8.37
CA GLU A 160 -15.38 -6.97 9.71
C GLU A 160 -16.21 -6.09 10.66
N SER A 161 -16.28 -4.79 10.42
CA SER A 161 -16.90 -3.90 11.39
C SER A 161 -17.51 -2.63 10.79
N SER A 162 -18.76 -2.36 11.18
CA SER A 162 -19.41 -1.07 10.92
C SER A 162 -18.79 0.11 11.68
N SER A 163 -17.89 -0.17 12.65
CA SER A 163 -17.14 0.82 13.44
C SER A 163 -15.75 1.11 12.92
N CYS A 164 -15.40 0.64 11.72
CA CYS A 164 -14.10 0.91 11.12
C CYS A 164 -13.87 2.42 10.96
N VAL A 165 -12.72 2.88 11.45
CA VAL A 165 -12.28 4.27 11.33
C VAL A 165 -11.19 4.35 10.27
N VAL A 166 -11.28 5.36 9.42
CA VAL A 166 -10.22 5.70 8.47
C VAL A 166 -9.52 6.98 8.92
N GLY A 167 -8.19 6.94 8.97
CA GLY A 167 -7.31 8.10 9.14
C GLY A 167 -6.65 8.44 7.82
N CYS A 168 -6.90 9.64 7.30
CA CYS A 168 -6.47 10.08 5.98
C CYS A 168 -5.53 11.27 6.06
N ILE A 169 -4.34 11.18 5.49
CA ILE A 169 -3.49 12.35 5.25
C ILE A 169 -3.93 13.02 3.96
N VAL A 170 -4.31 14.27 4.05
CA VAL A 170 -4.72 15.10 2.92
C VAL A 170 -3.84 16.33 2.81
N SER A 171 -3.54 16.73 1.59
CA SER A 171 -2.89 18.01 1.29
C SER A 171 -3.87 18.94 0.60
N LEU A 172 -3.88 20.18 1.04
CA LEU A 172 -4.59 21.26 0.40
C LEU A 172 -3.61 21.99 -0.51
N PHE A 173 -4.03 22.26 -1.72
CA PHE A 173 -3.24 22.97 -2.70
C PHE A 173 -3.92 24.29 -3.05
N GLU A 174 -3.18 25.36 -2.91
CA GLU A 174 -3.55 26.64 -3.45
C GLU A 174 -2.70 26.88 -4.70
N ARG A 175 -3.34 26.91 -5.88
CA ARG A 175 -2.68 26.87 -7.20
C ARG A 175 -1.78 25.63 -7.32
N ASP A 176 -0.45 25.81 -7.36
CA ASP A 176 0.53 24.71 -7.55
C ASP A 176 1.35 24.40 -6.29
N PHE A 177 1.00 24.98 -5.14
CA PHE A 177 1.71 24.78 -3.89
C PHE A 177 0.87 24.06 -2.86
N VAL A 178 1.50 23.18 -2.06
CA VAL A 178 0.87 22.64 -0.86
C VAL A 178 0.76 23.78 0.16
N SER A 179 -0.46 24.25 0.37
CA SER A 179 -0.72 25.30 1.37
C SER A 179 -0.74 24.68 2.78
N ARG A 180 -1.40 23.53 2.93
CA ARG A 180 -1.61 22.88 4.23
C ARG A 180 -1.60 21.37 4.08
N THR A 181 -1.25 20.66 5.15
CA THR A 181 -1.39 19.21 5.27
C THR A 181 -2.15 18.88 6.54
N LEU A 182 -3.10 17.99 6.48
CA LEU A 182 -3.94 17.60 7.61
C LEU A 182 -4.01 16.08 7.69
N ILE A 183 -4.23 15.57 8.91
CA ILE A 183 -4.79 14.24 9.11
C ILE A 183 -6.25 14.37 9.48
N CYS A 184 -7.12 13.64 8.78
CA CYS A 184 -8.56 13.67 8.97
C CYS A 184 -9.05 12.29 9.34
N PHE A 185 -9.99 12.20 10.27
CA PHE A 185 -10.56 10.95 10.74
C PHE A 185 -12.06 10.92 10.48
N SER A 186 -12.54 9.79 9.99
CA SER A 186 -13.94 9.54 9.79
C SER A 186 -14.28 8.06 10.01
N ARG A 187 -15.54 7.77 10.33
CA ARG A 187 -16.06 6.42 10.25
C ARG A 187 -16.13 6.01 8.78
N LEU A 188 -15.77 4.77 8.46
CA LEU A 188 -15.85 4.29 7.09
C LEU A 188 -17.29 4.36 6.57
N GLY A 189 -17.47 4.93 5.39
CA GLY A 189 -18.80 5.17 4.81
C GLY A 189 -19.50 6.45 5.30
N ALA A 190 -18.91 7.22 6.22
CA ALA A 190 -19.42 8.53 6.60
C ALA A 190 -19.26 9.55 5.46
N THR A 191 -20.12 10.56 5.45
CA THR A 191 -20.10 11.62 4.42
C THR A 191 -19.21 12.80 4.80
N VAL A 192 -18.86 12.92 6.09
CA VAL A 192 -18.04 14.03 6.63
C VAL A 192 -16.95 13.49 7.55
N HIS A 193 -15.87 14.22 7.70
CA HIS A 193 -14.84 13.92 8.69
C HIS A 193 -15.29 14.33 10.10
N SER A 194 -15.03 13.47 11.08
CA SER A 194 -15.37 13.72 12.48
C SER A 194 -14.34 14.60 13.19
N SER A 195 -13.08 14.57 12.74
CA SER A 195 -11.99 15.32 13.34
C SER A 195 -10.88 15.56 12.32
N ALA A 196 -10.20 16.69 12.44
CA ALA A 196 -9.00 17.01 11.65
C ALA A 196 -7.90 17.61 12.55
N LEU A 197 -6.64 17.44 12.15
CA LEU A 197 -5.48 18.03 12.76
C LEU A 197 -4.51 18.48 11.69
N GLU A 198 -4.07 19.75 11.79
CA GLU A 198 -3.14 20.34 10.83
C GLU A 198 -1.70 20.26 11.35
N MET A 199 -0.85 19.55 10.63
CA MET A 199 0.61 19.47 10.80
C MET A 199 1.23 18.96 9.50
N GLN A 200 2.54 19.02 9.38
CA GLN A 200 3.29 18.49 8.22
C GLN A 200 3.39 16.95 8.28
N PHE A 201 2.24 16.26 8.15
CA PHE A 201 2.20 14.80 8.17
C PHE A 201 2.82 14.19 6.92
N GLU A 202 3.52 13.06 7.11
CA GLU A 202 4.19 12.32 6.06
C GLU A 202 3.63 10.92 5.87
N ASP A 203 3.37 10.18 6.97
CA ASP A 203 2.78 8.84 6.91
C ASP A 203 1.85 8.56 8.10
N VAL A 204 1.00 7.55 7.98
CA VAL A 204 0.04 7.12 9.00
C VAL A 204 -0.08 5.60 9.01
N ILE A 205 -0.12 5.01 10.20
CA ILE A 205 -0.40 3.58 10.40
C ILE A 205 -1.36 3.41 11.58
N TYR A 206 -2.21 2.39 11.54
CA TYR A 206 -2.97 1.95 12.70
C TYR A 206 -2.24 0.79 13.37
N PHE A 207 -1.87 0.98 14.63
CA PHE A 207 -1.09 0.01 15.41
C PHE A 207 -1.51 0.07 16.88
N ALA A 208 -1.58 -1.07 17.55
CA ALA A 208 -1.89 -1.17 18.98
C ALA A 208 -3.10 -0.30 19.44
N GLY A 209 -4.16 -0.25 18.63
CA GLY A 209 -5.40 0.44 18.98
C GLY A 209 -5.41 1.95 18.75
N SER A 210 -4.38 2.51 18.10
CA SER A 210 -4.26 3.95 17.80
C SER A 210 -3.70 4.19 16.39
N PHE A 211 -4.01 5.34 15.81
CA PHE A 211 -3.32 5.82 14.62
C PHE A 211 -2.05 6.55 15.05
N TYR A 212 -0.93 6.13 14.50
CA TYR A 212 0.36 6.76 14.63
C TYR A 212 0.60 7.61 13.38
N CYS A 213 0.70 8.92 13.56
CA CYS A 213 0.80 9.89 12.48
C CYS A 213 2.18 10.53 12.52
N LEU A 214 3.04 10.20 11.57
CA LEU A 214 4.42 10.67 11.48
C LEU A 214 4.47 12.03 10.81
N THR A 215 5.22 12.96 11.40
CA THR A 215 5.49 14.28 10.81
C THR A 215 6.81 14.29 10.02
N LYS A 216 7.02 15.32 9.20
CA LYS A 216 8.30 15.53 8.51
C LYS A 216 9.47 15.81 9.47
N LEU A 217 9.19 16.25 10.70
CA LEU A 217 10.18 16.49 11.74
C LEU A 217 10.52 15.23 12.54
N GLN A 218 9.92 14.09 12.16
CA GLN A 218 10.07 12.78 12.82
C GLN A 218 9.31 12.64 14.14
N ASP A 219 8.54 13.65 14.54
CA ASP A 219 7.63 13.54 15.67
C ASP A 219 6.40 12.70 15.31
N MET A 220 5.72 12.18 16.30
CA MET A 220 4.48 11.42 16.11
C MET A 220 3.32 12.01 16.91
N VAL A 221 2.15 11.95 16.31
CA VAL A 221 0.89 12.19 17.00
C VAL A 221 0.12 10.88 17.06
N LEU A 222 -0.20 10.44 18.28
CA LEU A 222 -1.10 9.32 18.52
C LEU A 222 -2.53 9.82 18.52
N CYS A 223 -3.36 9.21 17.71
CA CYS A 223 -4.77 9.52 17.57
C CYS A 223 -5.60 8.26 17.87
N LYS A 224 -6.13 8.20 19.09
CA LYS A 224 -6.95 7.07 19.54
C LYS A 224 -8.41 7.34 19.24
N PRO A 225 -9.07 6.49 18.43
CA PRO A 225 -10.50 6.59 18.19
C PRO A 225 -11.29 6.11 19.41
N GLU A 226 -12.28 6.89 19.81
CA GLU A 226 -13.20 6.59 20.90
C GLU A 226 -14.63 6.82 20.41
N PHE A 227 -15.54 5.88 20.71
CA PHE A 227 -16.93 6.00 20.35
C PHE A 227 -17.76 6.36 21.59
N ASP A 228 -18.50 7.44 21.51
CA ASP A 228 -19.42 7.86 22.55
C ASP A 228 -20.73 7.08 22.42
N LYS A 229 -20.85 6.02 23.21
CA LYS A 229 -22.03 5.14 23.26
C LYS A 229 -23.28 5.82 23.85
N SER A 230 -23.13 6.98 24.48
CA SER A 230 -24.25 7.74 25.05
C SER A 230 -24.94 8.63 24.01
N SER A 231 -24.32 8.85 22.87
CA SER A 231 -24.89 9.62 21.77
C SER A 231 -25.68 8.72 20.82
N PRO A 232 -26.90 9.11 20.40
CA PRO A 232 -27.72 8.31 19.48
C PRO A 232 -27.10 8.08 18.11
N ALA A 233 -26.00 8.74 17.79
CA ALA A 233 -25.27 8.64 16.52
C ALA A 233 -23.89 7.99 16.67
N ASP A 234 -23.54 7.34 17.79
CA ASP A 234 -22.20 6.79 18.04
C ASP A 234 -21.09 7.76 17.56
N SER A 235 -21.04 8.94 18.16
CA SER A 235 -20.12 9.99 17.68
C SER A 235 -18.67 9.58 17.88
N LEU A 236 -17.90 9.62 16.79
CA LEU A 236 -16.47 9.37 16.80
C LEU A 236 -15.74 10.58 17.40
N ARG A 237 -14.97 10.34 18.45
CA ARG A 237 -14.01 11.31 19.04
C ARG A 237 -12.59 10.78 18.83
N ILE A 238 -11.65 11.69 18.65
CA ILE A 238 -10.22 11.36 18.52
C ILE A 238 -9.49 11.98 19.70
N ARG A 239 -8.97 11.11 20.57
CA ARG A 239 -8.07 11.56 21.65
C ARG A 239 -6.65 11.64 21.07
N LYS A 240 -6.01 12.80 21.23
CA LYS A 240 -4.69 13.10 20.68
C LYS A 240 -3.65 13.10 21.80
N SER A 241 -2.49 12.52 21.53
CA SER A 241 -1.29 12.58 22.38
C SER A 241 -0.08 12.82 21.50
N TYR A 242 0.81 13.70 21.92
CA TYR A 242 2.00 14.05 21.17
C TYR A 242 3.18 13.28 21.73
N LEU A 243 3.98 12.70 20.85
CA LEU A 243 5.25 12.07 21.16
C LEU A 243 6.35 12.85 20.46
N ASP A 244 7.20 13.48 21.25
CA ASP A 244 8.32 14.25 20.77
C ASP A 244 9.52 13.31 20.59
N PHE A 245 10.11 13.34 19.39
CA PHE A 245 11.29 12.55 19.06
C PHE A 245 12.51 13.44 18.89
N GLU A 246 13.65 12.98 19.39
CA GLU A 246 14.92 13.58 19.02
C GLU A 246 15.16 13.37 17.53
N SER A 247 15.31 14.48 16.80
CA SER A 247 15.55 14.44 15.36
C SER A 247 16.87 13.75 15.06
N GLN A 248 16.81 12.72 14.22
CA GLN A 248 18.00 11.99 13.76
C GLN A 248 18.69 12.75 12.65
N SER A 249 20.01 12.94 12.81
CA SER A 249 20.83 13.51 11.74
C SER A 249 21.00 12.48 10.60
N HIS A 250 20.86 12.96 9.39
CA HIS A 250 21.11 12.15 8.19
C HIS A 250 22.58 12.31 7.76
N GLY A 251 23.14 11.28 7.12
CA GLY A 251 24.52 11.32 6.63
C GLY A 251 24.74 12.47 5.65
N VAL A 252 25.98 12.99 5.62
CA VAL A 252 26.39 14.07 4.71
C VAL A 252 26.17 13.62 3.25
N GLY A 253 25.54 14.47 2.46
CA GLY A 253 25.29 14.20 1.02
C GLY A 253 24.03 13.38 0.72
N LEU A 254 23.26 12.99 1.75
CA LEU A 254 21.99 12.28 1.58
C LEU A 254 20.80 13.20 1.78
N PHE A 255 19.80 13.07 0.93
CA PHE A 255 18.50 13.75 1.07
C PHE A 255 17.40 12.74 1.34
N VAL A 256 16.51 13.06 2.25
CA VAL A 256 15.34 12.25 2.56
C VAL A 256 14.31 12.43 1.44
N LYS A 257 13.95 11.32 0.75
CA LYS A 257 12.85 11.27 -0.21
C LYS A 257 11.51 11.00 0.47
N GLY A 258 11.51 10.20 1.52
CA GLY A 258 10.30 9.85 2.24
C GLY A 258 10.58 9.05 3.51
N ARG A 259 9.59 9.07 4.41
CA ARG A 259 9.55 8.27 5.62
C ARG A 259 8.26 7.48 5.63
N TYR A 260 8.37 6.24 6.09
CA TYR A 260 7.26 5.29 6.12
C TYR A 260 7.20 4.64 7.49
N LEU A 261 6.00 4.48 8.01
CA LEU A 261 5.76 3.69 9.22
C LEU A 261 5.42 2.27 8.84
N VAL A 262 5.96 1.31 9.57
CA VAL A 262 5.65 -0.10 9.39
C VAL A 262 5.65 -0.83 10.73
N GLU A 263 4.70 -1.72 10.92
CA GLU A 263 4.70 -2.66 12.03
C GLU A 263 5.57 -3.87 11.70
N SER A 264 6.39 -4.30 12.64
CA SER A 264 7.18 -5.52 12.54
C SER A 264 7.47 -6.09 13.91
N ARG A 265 7.09 -7.33 14.17
CA ARG A 265 7.36 -8.06 15.44
C ARG A 265 6.83 -7.30 16.66
N ASP A 266 5.58 -6.79 16.55
CA ASP A 266 4.93 -5.96 17.59
C ASP A 266 5.69 -4.65 17.93
N GLU A 267 6.60 -4.21 17.06
CA GLU A 267 7.33 -2.95 17.17
C GLU A 267 6.93 -1.99 16.04
N LEU A 268 6.94 -0.70 16.32
CA LEU A 268 6.75 0.34 15.32
C LEU A 268 8.11 0.77 14.77
N LEU A 269 8.28 0.64 13.47
CA LEU A 269 9.48 1.04 12.76
C LEU A 269 9.20 2.25 11.86
N MET A 270 10.20 3.11 11.74
CA MET A 270 10.29 4.13 10.69
C MET A 270 11.33 3.70 9.67
N VAL A 271 10.94 3.67 8.39
CA VAL A 271 11.84 3.42 7.25
C VAL A 271 12.09 4.73 6.55
N VAL A 272 13.33 5.15 6.48
CA VAL A 272 13.73 6.40 5.82
C VAL A 272 14.36 6.06 4.48
N ARG A 273 13.83 6.64 3.42
CA ARG A 273 14.29 6.52 2.03
C ARG A 273 15.17 7.69 1.67
N TYR A 274 16.35 7.41 1.13
CA TYR A 274 17.33 8.43 0.75
C TYR A 274 17.60 8.45 -0.74
N ARG A 275 18.02 9.61 -1.21
CA ARG A 275 18.68 9.82 -2.50
C ARG A 275 20.00 10.55 -2.32
N ASP A 276 20.91 10.38 -3.25
CA ASP A 276 22.13 11.18 -3.30
C ASP A 276 21.87 12.60 -3.80
N ILE A 277 22.74 13.52 -3.44
CA ILE A 277 22.60 14.95 -3.79
C ILE A 277 22.47 15.19 -5.30
N ASN A 278 23.10 14.36 -6.11
CA ASN A 278 23.15 14.50 -7.57
C ASN A 278 22.20 13.55 -8.31
N SER A 279 21.31 12.85 -7.59
CA SER A 279 20.39 11.88 -8.16
C SER A 279 18.97 12.13 -7.72
N SER A 280 18.01 11.93 -8.63
CA SER A 280 16.59 11.86 -8.30
C SER A 280 16.19 10.49 -7.77
N ASP A 281 17.01 9.46 -8.05
CA ASP A 281 16.70 8.08 -7.74
C ASP A 281 17.06 7.71 -6.31
N THR A 282 16.38 6.72 -5.78
CA THR A 282 16.65 6.14 -4.46
C THR A 282 18.02 5.50 -4.44
N SER A 283 18.83 5.86 -3.44
CA SER A 283 20.17 5.29 -3.25
C SER A 283 20.25 4.30 -2.09
N SER A 284 19.52 4.55 -1.01
CA SER A 284 19.59 3.72 0.19
C SER A 284 18.37 3.89 1.11
N PHE A 285 18.34 3.06 2.14
CA PHE A 285 17.36 3.14 3.22
C PHE A 285 18.04 3.03 4.59
N ALA A 286 17.35 3.50 5.61
CA ALA A 286 17.65 3.21 7.01
C ALA A 286 16.37 2.84 7.74
N LEU A 287 16.48 1.92 8.70
CA LEU A 287 15.41 1.51 9.58
C LEU A 287 15.67 2.02 10.98
N PHE A 288 14.62 2.52 11.60
CA PHE A 288 14.66 3.01 12.98
C PHE A 288 13.51 2.38 13.76
N ARG A 289 13.75 2.04 15.02
CA ARG A 289 12.75 1.54 15.95
C ARG A 289 12.37 2.66 16.92
N ALA A 290 11.08 2.81 17.18
CA ALA A 290 10.59 3.71 18.21
C ALA A 290 10.88 3.13 19.61
N VAL A 291 11.61 3.84 20.45
CA VAL A 291 11.94 3.42 21.82
C VAL A 291 11.49 4.51 22.80
N PRO A 292 10.63 4.19 23.78
CA PRO A 292 10.29 5.11 24.84
C PRO A 292 11.53 5.46 25.68
N GLN A 293 11.78 6.74 25.94
CA GLN A 293 12.90 7.18 26.79
C GLN A 293 12.66 6.88 28.27
N ILE A 294 11.42 7.02 28.71
CA ILE A 294 11.02 6.81 30.11
C ILE A 294 9.69 6.02 30.09
N PRO A 295 9.53 4.99 30.92
CA PRO A 295 8.24 4.32 31.10
C PRO A 295 7.19 5.37 31.51
N ASN A 296 6.09 5.44 30.76
CA ASN A 296 4.99 6.41 30.93
C ASN A 296 5.32 7.90 30.63
N GLY A 297 6.48 8.21 30.04
CA GLY A 297 6.81 9.53 29.52
C GLY A 297 6.33 9.76 28.09
N THR A 298 6.33 11.03 27.63
CA THR A 298 6.02 11.40 26.23
C THR A 298 7.26 11.39 25.33
N GLY A 299 8.46 11.33 25.91
CA GLY A 299 9.74 11.30 25.18
C GLY A 299 9.99 9.93 24.55
N CYS A 300 10.29 9.93 23.27
CA CYS A 300 10.70 8.76 22.51
C CYS A 300 11.97 9.06 21.72
N THR A 301 12.71 8.00 21.36
CA THR A 301 13.85 8.10 20.44
C THR A 301 13.69 7.14 19.27
N TRP A 302 14.25 7.53 18.14
CA TRP A 302 14.43 6.65 17.00
C TRP A 302 15.78 5.96 17.10
N GLU A 303 15.78 4.69 17.50
CA GLU A 303 16.98 3.86 17.52
C GLU A 303 17.23 3.27 16.14
N ARG A 304 18.39 3.55 15.55
CA ARG A 304 18.76 3.00 14.25
C ARG A 304 19.04 1.50 14.36
N LEU A 305 18.38 0.71 13.51
CA LEU A 305 18.66 -0.72 13.40
C LEU A 305 19.91 -0.96 12.55
N PRO A 306 20.83 -1.85 12.99
CA PRO A 306 22.08 -2.12 12.28
C PRO A 306 21.88 -2.93 11.01
N SER A 307 20.77 -3.66 10.89
CA SER A 307 20.44 -4.50 9.74
C SER A 307 18.94 -4.68 9.58
N LEU A 308 18.51 -5.28 8.47
CA LEU A 308 17.13 -5.65 8.24
C LEU A 308 16.69 -6.81 9.15
N GLY A 309 17.62 -7.65 9.61
CA GLY A 309 17.37 -8.74 10.55
C GLY A 309 16.38 -9.79 10.04
N GLY A 310 16.46 -10.13 8.76
CA GLY A 310 15.58 -11.08 8.11
C GLY A 310 14.25 -10.50 7.63
N ARG A 311 14.05 -9.19 7.67
CA ARG A 311 12.81 -8.54 7.28
C ARG A 311 12.73 -8.26 5.77
N MET A 312 11.58 -8.50 5.19
CA MET A 312 11.15 -8.03 3.88
C MET A 312 10.15 -6.90 4.09
N VAL A 313 10.55 -5.67 3.86
CA VAL A 313 9.73 -4.48 4.13
C VAL A 313 9.23 -3.88 2.82
N PHE A 314 7.93 -3.90 2.61
CA PHE A 314 7.25 -3.28 1.47
C PHE A 314 6.76 -1.91 1.88
N VAL A 315 7.39 -0.86 1.37
CA VAL A 315 7.06 0.51 1.79
C VAL A 315 6.07 1.17 0.85
N ALA A 316 5.05 1.77 1.43
CA ALA A 316 4.10 2.67 0.77
C ALA A 316 3.37 3.50 1.83
N ARG A 317 2.98 4.72 1.50
CA ARG A 317 2.32 5.63 2.45
C ARG A 317 0.97 5.09 2.89
N GLY A 318 0.76 4.95 4.19
CA GLY A 318 -0.46 4.43 4.82
C GLY A 318 -0.66 2.92 4.71
N CYS A 319 0.20 2.20 3.98
CA CYS A 319 0.01 0.77 3.73
C CYS A 319 1.30 -0.05 3.66
N SER A 320 2.37 0.40 4.34
CA SER A 320 3.61 -0.39 4.46
C SER A 320 3.35 -1.71 5.19
N ARG A 321 4.07 -2.77 4.79
CA ARG A 321 3.98 -4.10 5.40
C ARG A 321 5.35 -4.71 5.57
N CYS A 322 5.51 -5.53 6.62
CA CYS A 322 6.71 -6.29 6.90
C CYS A 322 6.42 -7.78 6.95
N PHE A 323 7.32 -8.58 6.41
CA PHE A 323 7.26 -10.04 6.37
C PHE A 323 8.61 -10.62 6.77
N GLU A 324 8.61 -11.83 7.30
CA GLU A 324 9.84 -12.55 7.65
C GLU A 324 10.34 -13.34 6.44
N ALA A 325 11.56 -13.05 5.97
CA ALA A 325 12.10 -13.71 4.77
C ALA A 325 12.19 -15.23 4.91
N ILE A 326 12.40 -15.72 6.13
CA ILE A 326 12.47 -17.16 6.43
C ILE A 326 11.16 -17.89 6.11
N GLU A 327 10.03 -17.19 6.11
CA GLU A 327 8.72 -17.76 5.77
C GLU A 327 8.51 -17.94 4.26
N TYR A 328 9.41 -17.38 3.44
CA TYR A 328 9.29 -17.36 1.98
C TYR A 328 10.56 -17.92 1.33
N PRO A 329 10.67 -19.25 1.18
CA PRO A 329 11.86 -19.90 0.62
C PRO A 329 12.28 -19.32 -0.72
N GLY A 330 13.58 -19.01 -0.86
CA GLY A 330 14.14 -18.39 -2.05
C GLY A 330 13.92 -16.87 -2.16
N ARG A 331 13.39 -16.25 -1.11
CA ARG A 331 13.31 -14.78 -0.98
C ARG A 331 14.32 -14.28 0.03
N HIS A 332 14.74 -13.04 -0.16
CA HIS A 332 15.76 -12.41 0.66
C HIS A 332 15.21 -11.19 1.39
N GLU A 333 15.82 -10.86 2.53
CA GLU A 333 15.54 -9.62 3.21
C GLU A 333 15.79 -8.41 2.30
N GLY A 334 15.06 -7.33 2.52
CA GLY A 334 15.20 -6.12 1.72
C GLY A 334 14.09 -5.11 2.00
N VAL A 335 14.33 -3.86 1.58
CA VAL A 335 13.28 -2.84 1.51
C VAL A 335 12.82 -2.76 0.05
N TYR A 336 11.57 -3.12 -0.16
CA TYR A 336 10.89 -3.16 -1.45
C TYR A 336 10.08 -1.88 -1.61
N TYR A 337 10.34 -1.10 -2.66
CA TYR A 337 9.76 0.23 -2.82
C TYR A 337 9.30 0.49 -4.25
N LEU A 338 8.36 1.41 -4.36
CA LEU A 338 7.78 1.88 -5.61
C LEU A 338 7.97 3.38 -5.76
N ASP A 339 7.79 3.87 -6.96
CA ASP A 339 7.84 5.30 -7.25
C ASP A 339 6.55 5.98 -6.76
N ASP A 340 6.60 6.51 -5.55
CA ASP A 340 5.49 7.21 -4.89
C ASP A 340 5.69 8.73 -4.78
N GLU A 341 6.77 9.25 -5.34
CA GLU A 341 7.13 10.67 -5.26
C GLU A 341 6.14 11.55 -6.05
N THR A 342 5.61 11.03 -7.14
CA THR A 342 4.64 11.72 -7.98
C THR A 342 3.33 12.06 -7.26
N PHE A 343 3.00 11.36 -6.16
CA PHE A 343 1.87 11.74 -5.30
C PHE A 343 2.05 13.08 -4.61
N SER A 344 3.28 13.53 -4.44
CA SER A 344 3.59 14.78 -3.77
C SER A 344 3.68 15.97 -4.72
N GLN A 345 3.66 15.75 -6.03
CA GLN A 345 3.76 16.82 -7.02
C GLN A 345 2.38 17.36 -7.37
N PRO A 346 2.08 18.64 -7.06
CA PRO A 346 0.78 19.28 -7.33
C PRO A 346 0.34 19.13 -8.78
N ALA A 347 1.30 19.31 -9.68
CA ALA A 347 1.09 19.23 -11.11
C ALA A 347 0.55 17.90 -11.61
N MET A 348 0.93 16.79 -10.96
CA MET A 348 0.49 15.43 -11.35
C MET A 348 -0.93 15.13 -10.87
N VAL A 349 -1.34 15.76 -9.77
CA VAL A 349 -2.67 15.56 -9.19
C VAL A 349 -3.72 16.46 -9.82
N ALA A 350 -3.31 17.66 -10.23
CA ALA A 350 -4.23 18.68 -10.71
C ALA A 350 -4.63 18.56 -12.19
N PHE A 351 -3.88 17.83 -13.02
CA PHE A 351 -3.99 17.88 -14.47
C PHE A 351 -3.90 16.52 -15.16
N ALA A 352 -4.60 15.50 -14.65
CA ALA A 352 -4.66 14.20 -15.31
C ALA A 352 -5.25 14.28 -16.75
N GLU A 353 -5.95 15.34 -17.09
CA GLU A 353 -6.53 15.56 -18.43
C GLU A 353 -5.51 15.99 -19.48
N ASP A 354 -4.36 16.56 -19.09
CA ASP A 354 -3.37 17.15 -20.01
C ASP A 354 -2.35 16.16 -20.57
N GLY A 355 -2.63 14.86 -20.56
CA GLY A 355 -1.72 13.84 -21.07
C GLY A 355 -0.45 13.65 -20.22
N ARG A 356 -0.42 14.15 -18.98
CA ARG A 356 0.66 13.93 -18.03
C ARG A 356 0.73 12.47 -17.60
N LYS A 357 1.93 12.01 -17.35
CA LYS A 357 2.19 10.61 -17.08
C LYS A 357 2.86 10.43 -15.72
N TYR A 358 2.34 9.52 -14.91
CA TYR A 358 2.98 9.14 -13.65
C TYR A 358 4.31 8.45 -13.93
N GLN A 359 5.38 8.95 -13.33
CA GLN A 359 6.69 8.32 -13.38
C GLN A 359 6.61 6.96 -12.67
N CYS A 360 7.30 5.97 -13.19
CA CYS A 360 7.30 4.60 -12.65
C CYS A 360 8.71 4.00 -12.65
N HIS A 361 9.77 4.81 -12.64
CA HIS A 361 11.15 4.36 -12.84
C HIS A 361 11.91 4.14 -11.53
N ASP A 362 11.55 4.84 -10.46
CA ASP A 362 12.24 4.72 -9.17
C ASP A 362 11.60 3.64 -8.29
N ASN A 363 11.75 2.39 -8.73
CA ASN A 363 11.26 1.21 -8.03
C ASN A 363 12.36 0.15 -7.92
N GLY A 364 12.33 -0.65 -6.86
CA GLY A 364 13.36 -1.65 -6.65
C GLY A 364 13.35 -2.31 -5.29
N CYS A 365 14.46 -2.96 -4.99
CA CYS A 365 14.78 -3.54 -3.69
C CYS A 365 16.13 -3.05 -3.22
N TRP A 366 16.21 -2.60 -1.98
CA TRP A 366 17.46 -2.36 -1.28
C TRP A 366 17.75 -3.56 -0.36
N PRO A 367 18.82 -4.34 -0.63
CA PRO A 367 19.10 -5.57 0.12
C PRO A 367 19.68 -5.36 1.51
N GLY A 368 20.10 -4.15 1.84
CA GLY A 368 20.68 -3.84 3.14
C GLY A 368 21.93 -2.97 3.10
N HIS A 369 22.56 -2.79 4.25
CA HIS A 369 23.74 -1.94 4.37
C HIS A 369 24.91 -2.44 3.50
N GLY A 370 25.54 -1.50 2.78
CA GLY A 370 26.69 -1.77 1.91
C GLY A 370 26.32 -2.29 0.52
N GLU A 371 25.04 -2.58 0.25
CA GLU A 371 24.59 -3.01 -1.05
C GLU A 371 23.89 -1.89 -1.83
N GLN A 372 24.03 -1.94 -3.16
CA GLN A 372 23.34 -1.02 -4.05
C GLN A 372 21.88 -1.44 -4.23
N VAL A 373 21.03 -0.46 -4.49
CA VAL A 373 19.65 -0.69 -4.88
C VAL A 373 19.58 -1.49 -6.17
N LYS A 374 18.78 -2.56 -6.18
CA LYS A 374 18.48 -3.38 -7.36
C LYS A 374 17.16 -2.93 -7.94
N LYS A 375 17.18 -2.26 -9.08
CA LYS A 375 15.95 -1.88 -9.80
C LYS A 375 15.29 -3.13 -10.40
N TRP A 376 13.95 -3.23 -10.36
CA TRP A 376 13.26 -4.43 -10.87
C TRP A 376 12.88 -4.34 -12.32
N TYR A 377 12.49 -3.12 -12.75
CA TYR A 377 12.03 -2.88 -14.10
C TYR A 377 12.53 -1.54 -14.60
N ASP A 378 13.12 -1.56 -15.77
CA ASP A 378 13.32 -0.38 -16.60
C ASP A 378 12.00 0.02 -17.25
N TRP A 379 11.00 0.31 -16.44
CA TRP A 379 9.75 0.82 -16.97
C TRP A 379 9.89 2.30 -17.26
N HIS A 380 10.48 2.57 -18.38
CA HIS A 380 10.57 3.92 -18.93
C HIS A 380 9.22 4.44 -19.46
N VAL A 381 8.16 3.64 -19.33
CA VAL A 381 6.84 4.01 -19.82
C VAL A 381 5.98 4.50 -18.66
N PRO A 382 5.87 5.82 -18.51
CA PRO A 382 5.03 6.41 -17.49
C PRO A 382 3.55 6.04 -17.72
N SER A 383 2.82 5.80 -16.64
CA SER A 383 1.38 5.55 -16.68
C SER A 383 0.61 6.87 -16.85
N SER A 384 -0.48 6.84 -17.63
CA SER A 384 -1.34 8.01 -17.82
C SER A 384 -2.40 8.20 -16.72
N TYR A 385 -2.58 7.24 -15.80
CA TYR A 385 -3.69 7.29 -14.83
C TYR A 385 -3.31 6.97 -13.39
N THR A 386 -2.30 6.13 -13.13
CA THR A 386 -1.91 5.72 -11.78
C THR A 386 -0.45 5.32 -11.71
N PRO A 387 0.25 5.57 -10.58
CA PRO A 387 1.54 4.94 -10.30
C PRO A 387 1.37 3.45 -9.97
N PRO A 388 2.46 2.67 -9.94
CA PRO A 388 2.44 1.33 -9.37
C PRO A 388 2.09 1.37 -7.88
N MET A 389 1.44 0.34 -7.38
CA MET A 389 1.09 0.21 -5.97
C MET A 389 1.19 -1.23 -5.48
N TRP A 390 1.31 -1.40 -4.16
CA TRP A 390 1.19 -2.70 -3.51
C TRP A 390 -0.27 -3.09 -3.37
N PHE A 391 -0.61 -4.28 -3.83
CA PHE A 391 -1.92 -4.89 -3.67
C PHE A 391 -1.83 -6.04 -2.67
N LEU A 392 -2.62 -5.97 -1.63
CA LEU A 392 -2.68 -6.94 -0.53
C LEU A 392 -3.92 -7.81 -0.71
N ASN A 393 -3.72 -9.00 -1.25
CA ASN A 393 -4.81 -9.92 -1.60
C ASN A 393 -5.29 -10.75 -0.39
#